data_987dc620ce0968a020b0638f06b5e6e9
#
_entry.id   987dc620ce0968a020b0638f06b5e6e9
#
_cell.length_a   1.000
_cell.length_b   1.000
_cell.length_c   1.000
_cell.angle_alpha   90.00
_cell.angle_beta   90.00
_cell.angle_gamma   90.00
#
_symmetry.space_group_name_H-M   'P 1'
#
loop_
_entity.id
_entity.type
_entity.pdbx_description
1 polymer ?
#
loop_
_entity_poly.entity_id
_entity_poly.type
_entity_poly.pdbx_seq_one_letter_code
_entity_poly.pdbx_strand_id
1 'polypeptide(L)'
;EELGGYRGFEVWFTRLQLMRVLDLHGVEFGGELPSSIGLLIHLRYXSLYRAKASHLPSSMQNLKMLLYLNLCVQESCYIYIPNFLKEMLELKYLSLPLRMDDKVKLELGNLVNLEKLENFSTEHGGVGDLQFMTRLRALSIYIRGRLNMKTLSSSLSKLRDLENLTICYYPMYAPMSGIEGLVLDCDQLKHLNLRIYMPRLPDEQHFPWHLRNISLAECCLKEDPMPILEKLLQLNEVSLSHQSFCGKRMVCSDGGFPQLQKLDLCGLEEWEEWIVEEGSMPRLHKLTIRNDPKLKELPDGLKFITSLKEVHVILNNWDFKKKLSRGGEDYYKVQHIPLVRFL
;
A
#
# COMPACT_ATOMS: atom_id res chain seq x y z
N GLU A 1 35.26 -6.38 -14.91
CA GLU A 1 36.11 -7.29 -14.13
C GLU A 1 35.27 -7.99 -13.09
N GLU A 2 35.10 -9.30 -13.23
CA GLU A 2 34.41 -10.16 -12.27
C GLU A 2 35.25 -10.19 -10.98
N LEU A 3 34.82 -9.37 -10.02
CA LEU A 3 35.39 -9.48 -8.68
C LEU A 3 34.84 -10.76 -8.06
N GLY A 4 35.73 -11.72 -7.96
CA GLY A 4 35.39 -13.07 -7.58
C GLY A 4 34.62 -13.18 -6.27
N GLY A 5 33.36 -13.57 -6.39
CA GLY A 5 32.53 -14.17 -5.39
C GLY A 5 32.56 -13.61 -3.95
N TYR A 6 31.94 -14.38 -3.08
CA TYR A 6 31.78 -14.18 -1.64
C TYR A 6 33.02 -13.65 -0.88
N ARG A 7 34.23 -14.12 -1.25
CA ARG A 7 35.48 -13.70 -0.58
C ARG A 7 35.84 -12.23 -0.78
N GLY A 8 35.38 -11.61 -1.86
CA GLY A 8 35.65 -10.21 -2.15
C GLY A 8 35.00 -9.28 -1.13
N PHE A 9 33.76 -9.53 -0.79
CA PHE A 9 33.01 -8.69 0.16
C PHE A 9 33.58 -8.77 1.59
N GLU A 10 34.03 -9.94 2.03
CA GLU A 10 34.66 -10.08 3.33
C GLU A 10 35.86 -9.14 3.48
N VAL A 11 36.75 -9.14 2.48
CA VAL A 11 37.93 -8.27 2.46
C VAL A 11 37.53 -6.80 2.43
N TRP A 12 36.51 -6.44 1.64
CA TRP A 12 36.06 -5.05 1.54
C TRP A 12 35.55 -4.52 2.87
N PHE A 13 34.69 -5.28 3.56
CA PHE A 13 34.11 -4.84 4.83
C PHE A 13 35.19 -4.67 5.91
N THR A 14 36.24 -5.49 5.90
CA THR A 14 37.35 -5.34 6.85
C THR A 14 38.19 -4.08 6.59
N ARG A 15 38.22 -3.58 5.34
CA ARG A 15 39.01 -2.40 4.95
C ARG A 15 38.22 -1.08 5.04
N LEU A 16 36.91 -1.13 4.92
CA LEU A 16 36.06 0.07 4.77
C LEU A 16 35.28 0.41 6.04
N GLN A 17 35.91 0.23 7.22
CA GLN A 17 35.22 0.35 8.52
C GLN A 17 34.62 1.72 8.82
N LEU A 18 35.11 2.80 8.17
CA LEU A 18 34.59 4.16 8.36
C LEU A 18 33.38 4.47 7.44
N MET A 19 32.92 3.48 6.68
CA MET A 19 31.79 3.65 5.75
C MET A 19 30.51 4.03 6.50
N ARG A 20 29.77 4.99 5.97
CA ARG A 20 28.49 5.45 6.52
C ARG A 20 27.30 5.05 5.66
N VAL A 21 27.52 4.79 4.38
CA VAL A 21 26.47 4.44 3.41
C VAL A 21 26.93 3.21 2.64
N LEU A 22 26.07 2.19 2.63
CA LEU A 22 26.33 0.97 1.88
C LEU A 22 25.05 0.57 1.13
N ASP A 23 25.12 0.59 -0.19
CA ASP A 23 24.02 0.11 -1.05
C ASP A 23 24.49 -1.12 -1.81
N LEU A 24 23.82 -2.23 -1.56
CA LEU A 24 24.11 -3.53 -2.16
C LEU A 24 22.95 -3.96 -3.07
N HIS A 25 22.32 -3.01 -3.75
CA HIS A 25 21.20 -3.24 -4.65
C HIS A 25 21.56 -4.30 -5.70
N GLY A 26 20.77 -5.38 -5.74
CA GLY A 26 20.92 -6.43 -6.76
C GLY A 26 22.15 -7.32 -6.63
N VAL A 27 22.95 -7.15 -5.58
CA VAL A 27 24.16 -7.95 -5.38
C VAL A 27 23.80 -9.41 -5.06
N GLU A 28 24.55 -10.36 -5.65
CA GLU A 28 24.40 -11.79 -5.38
C GLU A 28 25.49 -12.26 -4.43
N PHE A 29 25.11 -12.79 -3.26
CA PHE A 29 26.04 -13.23 -2.22
C PHE A 29 26.34 -14.74 -2.26
N GLY A 30 25.63 -15.49 -3.09
CA GLY A 30 25.80 -16.94 -3.14
C GLY A 30 25.23 -17.67 -1.92
N GLY A 31 24.39 -16.97 -1.13
CA GLY A 31 23.74 -17.55 0.05
C GLY A 31 23.72 -16.60 1.24
N GLU A 32 24.87 -16.35 1.84
CA GLU A 32 24.96 -15.57 3.09
C GLU A 32 25.66 -14.23 2.91
N LEU A 33 25.17 -13.22 3.60
CA LEU A 33 25.87 -11.94 3.71
C LEU A 33 27.06 -12.13 4.66
N PRO A 34 28.29 -11.71 4.27
CA PRO A 34 29.47 -11.94 5.12
C PRO A 34 29.36 -11.33 6.50
N SER A 35 29.81 -12.06 7.53
CA SER A 35 29.78 -11.61 8.93
C SER A 35 30.63 -10.36 9.17
N SER A 36 31.64 -10.12 8.33
CA SER A 36 32.48 -8.91 8.40
C SER A 36 31.68 -7.60 8.22
N ILE A 37 30.44 -7.65 7.70
CA ILE A 37 29.58 -6.46 7.67
C ILE A 37 29.41 -5.82 9.06
N GLY A 38 29.42 -6.65 10.11
CA GLY A 38 29.32 -6.17 11.50
C GLY A 38 30.49 -5.30 11.96
N LEU A 39 31.56 -5.19 11.16
CA LEU A 39 32.70 -4.30 11.43
C LEU A 39 32.41 -2.84 11.02
N LEU A 40 31.36 -2.63 10.21
CA LEU A 40 31.01 -1.29 9.69
C LEU A 40 30.21 -0.49 10.73
N ILE A 41 30.75 -0.35 11.92
CA ILE A 41 30.05 0.22 13.09
C ILE A 41 29.59 1.68 12.90
N HIS A 42 30.17 2.39 11.93
CA HIS A 42 29.79 3.79 11.61
C HIS A 42 28.67 3.89 10.59
N LEU A 43 28.13 2.73 10.11
CA LEU A 43 27.11 2.71 9.06
C LEU A 43 25.80 3.36 9.54
N ARG A 44 25.25 4.23 8.66
CA ARG A 44 23.99 4.93 8.88
C ARG A 44 22.89 4.46 7.92
N TYR A 45 23.32 3.84 6.80
CA TYR A 45 22.43 3.44 5.71
C TYR A 45 22.88 2.11 5.11
N UNK A 46 22.06 0.90 4.97
CA UNK A 46 22.23 -0.18 4.46
C UNK A 46 21.23 -0.44 3.65
N SER A 47 21.38 -0.82 2.58
CA SER A 47 20.33 -1.32 1.69
C SER A 47 20.74 -2.64 1.02
N LEU A 48 19.87 -3.64 1.15
CA LEU A 48 19.98 -4.94 0.45
C LEU A 48 18.84 -5.06 -0.60
N TYR A 49 18.33 -3.94 -1.11
CA TYR A 49 17.20 -3.97 -2.03
C TYR A 49 17.50 -4.85 -3.26
N ARG A 50 16.64 -5.85 -3.47
CA ARG A 50 16.78 -6.86 -4.55
C ARG A 50 18.08 -7.67 -4.50
N ALA A 51 18.85 -7.62 -3.43
CA ALA A 51 20.02 -8.50 -3.28
C ALA A 51 19.57 -9.95 -3.18
N LYS A 52 20.45 -10.88 -3.56
CA LYS A 52 20.22 -12.32 -3.40
C LYS A 52 21.01 -12.82 -2.19
N ALA A 53 20.32 -12.94 -1.07
CA ALA A 53 20.87 -13.47 0.17
C ALA A 53 19.81 -14.36 0.84
N SER A 54 20.23 -15.47 1.43
CA SER A 54 19.35 -16.37 2.18
C SER A 54 19.52 -16.23 3.69
N HIS A 55 20.64 -15.70 4.14
CA HIS A 55 20.93 -15.54 5.57
C HIS A 55 21.61 -14.21 5.86
N LEU A 56 21.17 -13.54 6.92
CA LEU A 56 21.87 -12.36 7.46
C LEU A 56 22.66 -12.76 8.70
N PRO A 57 23.88 -12.23 8.87
CA PRO A 57 24.71 -12.59 10.03
C PRO A 57 24.28 -11.85 11.30
N SER A 58 24.37 -12.54 12.44
CA SER A 58 24.07 -11.94 13.75
C SER A 58 24.97 -10.74 14.07
N SER A 59 26.17 -10.68 13.48
CA SER A 59 27.10 -9.56 13.66
C SER A 59 26.50 -8.20 13.26
N MET A 60 25.42 -8.18 12.47
CA MET A 60 24.69 -6.94 12.17
C MET A 60 24.20 -6.24 13.43
N GLN A 61 24.05 -6.94 14.55
CA GLN A 61 23.71 -6.34 15.85
C GLN A 61 24.69 -5.23 16.29
N ASN A 62 25.91 -5.23 15.73
CA ASN A 62 26.92 -4.21 16.04
C ASN A 62 26.65 -2.86 15.35
N LEU A 63 25.76 -2.83 14.36
CA LEU A 63 25.47 -1.63 13.55
C LEU A 63 24.51 -0.70 14.30
N LYS A 64 24.89 -0.30 15.50
CA LYS A 64 24.04 0.48 16.43
C LYS A 64 23.69 1.88 15.93
N MET A 65 24.46 2.41 14.96
CA MET A 65 24.28 3.75 14.44
C MET A 65 23.37 3.81 13.20
N LEU A 66 22.82 2.67 12.77
CA LEU A 66 21.96 2.62 11.59
C LEU A 66 20.67 3.44 11.79
N LEU A 67 20.40 4.30 10.82
CA LEU A 67 19.17 5.10 10.74
C LEU A 67 18.20 4.53 9.68
N TYR A 68 18.76 3.93 8.63
CA TYR A 68 18.01 3.39 7.50
C TYR A 68 18.47 1.96 7.22
N LEU A 69 17.53 1.03 7.21
CA LEU A 69 17.81 -0.36 6.89
C LEU A 69 16.73 -0.91 5.94
N ASN A 70 17.16 -1.28 4.74
CA ASN A 70 16.29 -1.93 3.76
C ASN A 70 16.74 -3.37 3.58
N LEU A 71 15.91 -4.30 4.04
CA LEU A 71 16.14 -5.74 3.93
C LEU A 71 15.26 -6.39 2.86
N CYS A 72 14.69 -5.60 1.94
CA CYS A 72 13.79 -6.09 0.90
C CYS A 72 14.58 -6.79 -0.21
N VAL A 73 15.05 -7.99 0.07
CA VAL A 73 15.79 -8.84 -0.86
C VAL A 73 14.90 -9.27 -2.04
N GLN A 74 15.48 -9.94 -3.03
CA GLN A 74 14.73 -10.44 -4.19
C GLN A 74 13.58 -11.34 -3.75
N GLU A 75 12.38 -11.14 -4.31
CA GLU A 75 11.14 -11.84 -3.88
C GLU A 75 11.21 -13.36 -3.97
N SER A 76 12.06 -13.91 -4.82
CA SER A 76 12.26 -15.35 -4.93
C SER A 76 13.02 -15.95 -3.74
N CYS A 77 13.67 -15.12 -2.92
CA CYS A 77 14.51 -15.56 -1.81
C CYS A 77 13.72 -15.60 -0.50
N TYR A 78 13.79 -16.75 0.20
CA TYR A 78 13.41 -16.84 1.60
C TYR A 78 14.65 -16.50 2.43
N ILE A 79 14.52 -15.52 3.30
CA ILE A 79 15.68 -15.04 4.06
C ILE A 79 15.52 -15.33 5.57
N TYR A 80 16.59 -15.83 6.16
CA TYR A 80 16.70 -15.99 7.60
C TYR A 80 17.31 -14.71 8.21
N ILE A 81 16.61 -14.13 9.18
CA ILE A 81 17.02 -12.93 9.90
C ILE A 81 17.17 -13.28 11.38
N PRO A 82 18.38 -13.31 11.92
CA PRO A 82 18.55 -13.44 13.38
C PRO A 82 17.93 -12.23 14.10
N ASN A 83 17.57 -12.38 15.36
CA ASN A 83 16.84 -11.35 16.10
C ASN A 83 17.76 -10.18 16.56
N PHE A 84 18.52 -9.63 15.60
CA PHE A 84 19.42 -8.49 15.87
C PHE A 84 18.71 -7.14 15.80
N LEU A 85 17.56 -7.07 15.15
CA LEU A 85 16.85 -5.80 14.94
C LEU A 85 16.52 -5.09 16.25
N LYS A 86 16.22 -5.83 17.29
CA LYS A 86 15.89 -5.27 18.63
C LYS A 86 17.02 -4.43 19.24
N GLU A 87 18.24 -4.54 18.69
CA GLU A 87 19.41 -3.82 19.16
C GLU A 87 19.67 -2.51 18.40
N MET A 88 18.90 -2.27 17.31
CA MET A 88 19.12 -1.13 16.41
C MET A 88 18.23 0.07 16.79
N LEU A 89 18.46 0.61 17.99
CA LEU A 89 17.56 1.58 18.63
C LEU A 89 17.47 2.94 17.92
N GLU A 90 18.44 3.26 17.06
CA GLU A 90 18.46 4.53 16.32
C GLU A 90 17.70 4.47 15.00
N LEU A 91 17.20 3.28 14.60
CA LEU A 91 16.50 3.11 13.31
C LEU A 91 15.28 4.03 13.19
N LYS A 92 15.22 4.73 12.06
CA LYS A 92 14.09 5.56 11.64
C LYS A 92 13.32 4.92 10.50
N TYR A 93 13.99 4.16 9.64
CA TYR A 93 13.39 3.48 8.51
C TYR A 93 13.79 2.01 8.53
N LEU A 94 12.79 1.13 8.45
CA LEU A 94 12.99 -0.31 8.32
C LEU A 94 12.05 -0.87 7.26
N SER A 95 12.64 -1.48 6.21
CA SER A 95 11.87 -2.24 5.23
C SER A 95 12.25 -3.72 5.38
N LEU A 96 11.26 -4.54 5.72
CA LEU A 96 11.43 -5.98 5.92
C LEU A 96 11.25 -6.73 4.59
N PRO A 97 11.84 -7.90 4.41
CA PRO A 97 11.61 -8.71 3.22
C PRO A 97 10.19 -9.28 3.21
N LEU A 98 9.65 -9.49 2.01
CA LEU A 98 8.30 -10.06 1.83
C LEU A 98 8.22 -11.54 2.21
N ARG A 99 9.35 -12.26 2.11
CA ARG A 99 9.42 -13.70 2.44
C ARG A 99 10.56 -13.94 3.41
N MET A 100 10.21 -14.46 4.57
CA MET A 100 11.18 -14.82 5.60
C MET A 100 11.04 -16.31 5.94
N ASP A 101 12.12 -16.91 6.42
CA ASP A 101 12.11 -18.29 6.92
C ASP A 101 11.11 -18.39 8.09
N ASP A 102 10.37 -19.49 8.15
CA ASP A 102 9.31 -19.72 9.17
C ASP A 102 9.84 -19.65 10.61
N LYS A 103 11.15 -19.83 10.79
CA LYS A 103 11.78 -19.77 12.11
C LYS A 103 12.05 -18.35 12.59
N VAL A 104 11.93 -17.35 11.69
CA VAL A 104 12.19 -15.95 12.04
C VAL A 104 11.11 -15.45 13.00
N LYS A 105 11.53 -14.91 14.14
CA LYS A 105 10.67 -14.22 15.08
C LYS A 105 11.35 -12.90 15.46
N LEU A 106 10.72 -11.81 15.10
CA LEU A 106 11.27 -10.46 15.27
C LEU A 106 10.68 -9.81 16.52
N GLU A 107 11.55 -9.30 17.39
CA GLU A 107 11.18 -8.48 18.54
C GLU A 107 11.46 -7.03 18.14
N LEU A 108 10.42 -6.29 17.79
CA LEU A 108 10.56 -4.94 17.25
C LEU A 108 10.15 -3.84 18.25
N GLY A 109 9.59 -4.21 19.40
CA GLY A 109 9.04 -3.25 20.38
C GLY A 109 10.04 -2.21 20.91
N ASN A 110 11.35 -2.46 20.79
CA ASN A 110 12.39 -1.51 21.20
C ASN A 110 12.63 -0.39 20.18
N LEU A 111 12.10 -0.53 18.94
CA LEU A 111 12.39 0.41 17.85
C LEU A 111 11.50 1.67 17.94
N VAL A 112 11.58 2.35 19.08
CA VAL A 112 10.69 3.49 19.41
C VAL A 112 10.93 4.74 18.55
N ASN A 113 12.08 4.80 17.88
CA ASN A 113 12.45 5.93 17.01
C ASN A 113 12.00 5.74 15.56
N LEU A 114 11.35 4.61 15.25
CA LEU A 114 10.93 4.28 13.88
C LEU A 114 9.88 5.27 13.39
N GLU A 115 10.15 5.87 12.23
CA GLU A 115 9.25 6.78 11.52
C GLU A 115 8.55 6.06 10.35
N LYS A 116 9.19 5.00 9.82
CA LYS A 116 8.62 4.21 8.71
C LYS A 116 8.95 2.73 8.84
N LEU A 117 7.92 1.88 8.81
CA LEU A 117 8.04 0.42 8.85
C LEU A 117 7.31 -0.16 7.63
N GLU A 118 8.06 -0.82 6.76
CA GLU A 118 7.50 -1.46 5.57
C GLU A 118 7.56 -2.98 5.66
N ASN A 119 6.52 -3.61 5.11
CA ASN A 119 6.40 -5.06 4.95
C ASN A 119 6.40 -5.81 6.28
N PHE A 120 5.86 -5.21 7.34
CA PHE A 120 5.70 -5.90 8.63
C PHE A 120 4.75 -7.09 8.45
N SER A 121 5.23 -8.30 8.73
CA SER A 121 4.42 -9.52 8.62
C SER A 121 3.95 -9.98 10.00
N THR A 122 2.64 -10.23 10.16
CA THR A 122 2.06 -10.72 11.41
C THR A 122 2.51 -12.15 11.75
N GLU A 123 3.12 -12.85 10.81
CA GLU A 123 3.67 -14.20 11.02
C GLU A 123 5.00 -14.14 11.76
N HIS A 124 5.76 -13.08 11.55
CA HIS A 124 7.14 -12.96 12.04
C HIS A 124 7.29 -11.93 13.18
N GLY A 125 6.39 -10.97 13.26
CA GLY A 125 6.44 -9.92 14.30
C GLY A 125 5.17 -9.87 15.14
N GLY A 126 5.31 -9.50 16.40
CA GLY A 126 4.17 -9.31 17.30
C GLY A 126 3.43 -8.01 17.01
N VAL A 127 2.14 -8.10 16.67
CA VAL A 127 1.29 -6.92 16.40
C VAL A 127 1.27 -5.96 17.61
N GLY A 128 1.37 -6.51 18.82
CA GLY A 128 1.45 -5.72 20.04
C GLY A 128 2.69 -4.82 20.14
N ASP A 129 3.77 -5.18 19.43
CA ASP A 129 5.00 -4.36 19.43
C ASP A 129 4.76 -2.99 18.76
N LEU A 130 3.84 -2.93 17.81
CA LEU A 130 3.54 -1.69 17.06
C LEU A 130 3.14 -0.54 18.00
N GLN A 131 2.46 -0.82 19.11
CA GLN A 131 1.99 0.21 20.04
C GLN A 131 3.11 1.06 20.64
N PHE A 132 4.36 0.55 20.63
CA PHE A 132 5.52 1.26 21.20
C PHE A 132 6.21 2.18 20.18
N MET A 133 5.88 2.02 18.88
CA MET A 133 6.50 2.80 17.79
C MET A 133 5.70 4.09 17.53
N THR A 134 5.54 4.91 18.56
CA THR A 134 4.63 6.08 18.54
C THR A 134 5.04 7.17 17.54
N ARG A 135 6.27 7.12 17.00
CA ARG A 135 6.76 8.06 15.99
C ARG A 135 6.46 7.62 14.55
N LEU A 136 5.83 6.44 14.37
CA LEU A 136 5.53 5.96 13.02
C LEU A 136 4.61 6.92 12.26
N ARG A 137 5.06 7.30 11.08
CA ARG A 137 4.30 8.10 10.11
C ARG A 137 3.82 7.25 8.93
N ALA A 138 4.51 6.14 8.65
CA ALA A 138 4.13 5.23 7.57
C ALA A 138 4.31 3.77 8.01
N LEU A 139 3.26 2.97 7.80
CA LEU A 139 3.23 1.57 8.19
C LEU A 139 2.60 0.72 7.08
N SER A 140 3.29 -0.33 6.64
CA SER A 140 2.65 -1.34 5.81
C SER A 140 2.69 -2.70 6.51
N ILE A 141 1.52 -3.36 6.59
CA ILE A 141 1.29 -4.62 7.30
C ILE A 141 0.86 -5.69 6.30
N TYR A 142 1.51 -6.83 6.33
CA TYR A 142 1.09 -8.04 5.63
C TYR A 142 0.51 -9.02 6.65
N ILE A 143 -0.80 -9.20 6.59
CA ILE A 143 -1.51 -10.15 7.46
C ILE A 143 -1.32 -11.54 6.89
N ARG A 144 -0.76 -12.44 7.70
CA ARG A 144 -0.61 -13.85 7.41
C ARG A 144 -1.22 -14.66 8.55
N GLY A 145 -2.02 -15.66 8.19
CA GLY A 145 -2.69 -16.49 9.19
C GLY A 145 -3.82 -15.76 9.91
N ARG A 146 -4.17 -16.26 11.09
CA ARG A 146 -5.25 -15.68 11.90
C ARG A 146 -4.73 -14.54 12.76
N LEU A 147 -5.35 -13.39 12.65
CA LEU A 147 -5.01 -12.21 13.43
C LEU A 147 -6.22 -11.74 14.23
N ASN A 148 -6.00 -11.36 15.47
CA ASN A 148 -7.02 -10.71 16.28
C ASN A 148 -7.09 -9.22 15.89
N MET A 149 -8.16 -8.84 15.19
CA MET A 149 -8.35 -7.47 14.70
C MET A 149 -8.45 -6.45 15.84
N LYS A 150 -8.94 -6.86 17.00
CA LYS A 150 -8.99 -5.98 18.18
C LYS A 150 -7.60 -5.61 18.66
N THR A 151 -6.67 -6.58 18.63
CA THR A 151 -5.26 -6.31 18.99
C THR A 151 -4.62 -5.36 18.00
N LEU A 152 -4.85 -5.56 16.70
CA LEU A 152 -4.34 -4.65 15.66
C LEU A 152 -4.91 -3.24 15.86
N SER A 153 -6.22 -3.11 16.01
CA SER A 153 -6.89 -1.81 16.21
C SER A 153 -6.34 -1.09 17.43
N SER A 154 -6.18 -1.82 18.56
CA SER A 154 -5.64 -1.27 19.80
C SER A 154 -4.20 -0.78 19.63
N SER A 155 -3.38 -1.51 18.86
CA SER A 155 -1.99 -1.07 18.60
C SER A 155 -1.95 0.14 17.67
N LEU A 156 -2.79 0.14 16.62
CA LEU A 156 -2.86 1.27 15.67
C LEU A 156 -3.32 2.55 16.35
N SER A 157 -4.26 2.48 17.31
CA SER A 157 -4.77 3.67 18.01
C SER A 157 -3.71 4.38 18.86
N LYS A 158 -2.56 3.74 19.13
CA LYS A 158 -1.44 4.38 19.84
C LYS A 158 -0.51 5.16 18.89
N LEU A 159 -0.66 4.95 17.57
CA LEU A 159 0.20 5.56 16.55
C LEU A 159 -0.36 6.93 16.14
N ARG A 160 -0.20 7.91 17.01
CA ARG A 160 -0.82 9.24 16.85
C ARG A 160 -0.29 10.04 15.65
N ASP A 161 0.93 9.76 15.21
CA ASP A 161 1.57 10.46 14.09
C ASP A 161 1.39 9.73 12.75
N LEU A 162 0.63 8.61 12.74
CA LEU A 162 0.50 7.78 11.54
C LEU A 162 -0.29 8.49 10.44
N GLU A 163 0.39 8.76 9.32
CA GLU A 163 -0.18 9.43 8.16
C GLU A 163 -0.51 8.48 7.01
N ASN A 164 0.24 7.37 6.91
CA ASN A 164 0.14 6.43 5.79
C ASN A 164 0.00 5.01 6.33
N LEU A 165 -1.09 4.33 5.99
CA LEU A 165 -1.33 2.94 6.41
C LEU A 165 -1.67 2.07 5.21
N THR A 166 -0.93 0.98 5.04
CA THR A 166 -1.23 -0.08 4.08
C THR A 166 -1.47 -1.37 4.84
N ILE A 167 -2.58 -2.04 4.57
CA ILE A 167 -2.87 -3.38 5.14
C ILE A 167 -3.18 -4.32 3.98
N CYS A 168 -2.37 -5.38 3.86
CA CYS A 168 -2.52 -6.41 2.82
C CYS A 168 -2.69 -7.78 3.46
N TYR A 169 -3.52 -8.61 2.89
CA TYR A 169 -3.66 -10.01 3.28
C TYR A 169 -2.87 -10.89 2.30
N TYR A 170 -2.10 -11.86 2.83
CA TYR A 170 -1.31 -12.78 2.01
C TYR A 170 -1.24 -14.15 2.67
N PRO A 171 -1.43 -15.25 1.95
CA PRO A 171 -1.74 -15.38 0.51
C PRO A 171 -3.23 -15.17 0.21
N MET A 172 -3.51 -14.81 -1.02
CA MET A 172 -4.85 -14.45 -1.52
C MET A 172 -5.89 -15.58 -1.47
N TYR A 173 -5.50 -16.81 -1.13
CA TYR A 173 -6.37 -18.00 -1.22
C TYR A 173 -6.75 -18.64 0.12
N ALA A 174 -6.39 -18.04 1.25
CA ALA A 174 -6.82 -18.57 2.54
C ALA A 174 -8.32 -18.26 2.75
N PRO A 175 -9.09 -19.20 3.37
CA PRO A 175 -10.49 -18.90 3.65
C PRO A 175 -10.56 -17.67 4.54
N MET A 176 -11.25 -16.68 4.03
CA MET A 176 -11.28 -15.35 4.61
C MET A 176 -12.22 -15.29 5.81
N SER A 177 -11.71 -15.44 6.99
CA SER A 177 -12.37 -14.86 8.16
C SER A 177 -12.16 -13.36 8.00
N GLY A 178 -13.24 -12.63 7.83
CA GLY A 178 -13.19 -11.20 7.55
C GLY A 178 -12.46 -10.39 8.63
N ILE A 179 -12.13 -9.20 8.27
CA ILE A 179 -11.55 -8.22 9.20
C ILE A 179 -12.65 -7.57 10.06
N GLU A 180 -13.63 -8.34 10.43
CA GLU A 180 -14.68 -7.87 11.33
C GLU A 180 -14.04 -7.32 12.61
N GLY A 181 -14.37 -6.07 12.92
CA GLY A 181 -13.86 -5.40 14.11
C GLY A 181 -12.57 -4.63 13.93
N LEU A 182 -12.08 -4.43 12.68
CA LEU A 182 -10.99 -3.49 12.46
C LEU A 182 -11.53 -2.06 12.66
N VAL A 183 -10.91 -1.33 13.57
CA VAL A 183 -11.21 0.08 13.84
C VAL A 183 -9.95 0.89 13.54
N LEU A 184 -10.09 1.92 12.74
CA LEU A 184 -8.98 2.78 12.31
C LEU A 184 -9.04 4.12 13.05
N ASP A 185 -8.79 4.07 14.35
CA ASP A 185 -8.78 5.24 15.23
C ASP A 185 -7.38 5.91 15.18
N CYS A 186 -7.05 6.45 14.01
CA CYS A 186 -5.76 7.10 13.72
C CYS A 186 -6.02 8.52 13.22
N ASP A 187 -6.06 9.49 14.13
CA ASP A 187 -6.50 10.87 13.86
C ASP A 187 -5.74 11.55 12.72
N GLN A 188 -4.46 11.25 12.55
CA GLN A 188 -3.62 11.92 11.55
C GLN A 188 -3.56 11.18 10.21
N LEU A 189 -4.31 10.08 10.06
CA LEU A 189 -4.23 9.25 8.85
C LEU A 189 -4.76 10.00 7.63
N LYS A 190 -3.91 10.13 6.62
CA LYS A 190 -4.20 10.83 5.35
C LYS A 190 -4.32 9.85 4.17
N HIS A 191 -3.57 8.75 4.22
CA HIS A 191 -3.48 7.79 3.12
C HIS A 191 -3.75 6.38 3.64
N LEU A 192 -4.81 5.75 3.12
CA LEU A 192 -5.20 4.39 3.50
C LEU A 192 -5.23 3.49 2.26
N ASN A 193 -4.51 2.40 2.31
CA ASN A 193 -4.50 1.39 1.26
C ASN A 193 -4.87 0.04 1.89
N LEU A 194 -6.01 -0.52 1.45
CA LEU A 194 -6.50 -1.81 1.94
C LEU A 194 -6.55 -2.82 0.78
N ARG A 195 -5.82 -3.91 0.94
CA ARG A 195 -5.87 -5.06 0.03
C ARG A 195 -6.23 -6.30 0.86
N ILE A 196 -7.49 -6.34 1.27
CA ILE A 196 -8.02 -7.32 2.23
C ILE A 196 -9.48 -7.60 1.91
N TYR A 197 -9.88 -8.86 2.03
CA TYR A 197 -11.29 -9.23 1.85
C TYR A 197 -12.15 -8.53 2.90
N MET A 198 -13.14 -7.77 2.42
CA MET A 198 -13.99 -6.96 3.27
C MET A 198 -15.32 -6.75 2.52
N PRO A 199 -16.32 -7.62 2.71
CA PRO A 199 -17.54 -7.55 1.89
C PRO A 199 -18.39 -6.30 2.13
N ARG A 200 -18.08 -5.54 3.17
CA ARG A 200 -18.76 -4.29 3.51
C ARG A 200 -17.76 -3.31 4.12
N LEU A 201 -17.84 -2.05 3.72
CA LEU A 201 -17.04 -0.98 4.36
C LEU A 201 -17.57 -0.69 5.78
N PRO A 202 -16.70 -0.29 6.71
CA PRO A 202 -17.15 0.30 7.97
C PRO A 202 -17.97 1.57 7.70
N ASP A 203 -18.83 1.94 8.63
CA ASP A 203 -19.58 3.20 8.55
C ASP A 203 -18.62 4.39 8.54
N GLU A 204 -19.02 5.51 7.94
CA GLU A 204 -18.18 6.69 7.76
C GLU A 204 -17.55 7.20 9.06
N GLN A 205 -18.23 7.06 10.19
CA GLN A 205 -17.72 7.50 11.51
C GLN A 205 -16.51 6.68 12.00
N HIS A 206 -16.24 5.52 11.39
CA HIS A 206 -15.11 4.67 11.72
C HIS A 206 -13.90 4.91 10.83
N PHE A 207 -13.97 5.92 9.94
CA PHE A 207 -12.85 6.36 9.13
C PHE A 207 -12.23 7.63 9.72
N PRO A 208 -10.90 7.77 9.62
CA PRO A 208 -10.23 9.00 10.03
C PRO A 208 -10.76 10.20 9.22
N TRP A 209 -11.18 11.27 9.90
CA TRP A 209 -11.79 12.43 9.24
C TRP A 209 -10.82 13.26 8.39
N HIS A 210 -9.51 13.06 8.58
CA HIS A 210 -8.46 13.70 7.78
C HIS A 210 -8.09 12.89 6.51
N LEU A 211 -8.79 11.79 6.25
CA LEU A 211 -8.43 10.90 5.14
C LEU A 211 -8.55 11.64 3.80
N ARG A 212 -7.44 11.64 3.05
CA ARG A 212 -7.33 12.30 1.75
C ARG A 212 -7.31 11.33 0.59
N ASN A 213 -6.68 10.18 0.78
CA ASN A 213 -6.52 9.18 -0.27
C ASN A 213 -6.94 7.82 0.25
N ILE A 214 -7.83 7.15 -0.48
CA ILE A 214 -8.19 5.78 -0.18
C ILE A 214 -7.99 4.91 -1.42
N SER A 215 -7.34 3.77 -1.23
CA SER A 215 -7.16 2.75 -2.27
C SER A 215 -7.68 1.42 -1.75
N LEU A 216 -8.62 0.83 -2.46
CA LEU A 216 -9.21 -0.47 -2.12
C LEU A 216 -8.92 -1.43 -3.26
N ALA A 217 -8.31 -2.58 -2.93
CA ALA A 217 -8.00 -3.62 -3.90
C ALA A 217 -8.39 -5.00 -3.35
N GLU A 218 -8.96 -5.85 -4.19
CA GLU A 218 -9.32 -7.23 -3.82
C GLU A 218 -10.25 -7.35 -2.60
N CYS A 219 -10.99 -6.27 -2.27
CA CYS A 219 -11.86 -6.24 -1.09
C CYS A 219 -13.15 -7.05 -1.28
N CYS A 220 -13.61 -7.22 -2.53
CA CYS A 220 -14.86 -7.91 -2.88
C CYS A 220 -16.09 -7.32 -2.18
N LEU A 221 -16.15 -5.99 -2.10
CA LEU A 221 -17.29 -5.29 -1.52
C LEU A 221 -18.58 -5.69 -2.23
N LYS A 222 -19.59 -6.12 -1.47
CA LYS A 222 -20.91 -6.52 -2.00
C LYS A 222 -21.85 -5.34 -2.12
N GLU A 223 -21.69 -4.36 -1.22
CA GLU A 223 -22.49 -3.13 -1.18
C GLU A 223 -21.74 -2.01 -1.86
N ASP A 224 -22.48 -1.07 -2.44
CA ASP A 224 -21.91 0.13 -3.08
C ASP A 224 -21.06 0.91 -2.07
N PRO A 225 -19.75 1.13 -2.33
CA PRO A 225 -18.92 1.87 -1.40
C PRO A 225 -19.12 3.39 -1.48
N MET A 226 -19.70 3.90 -2.56
CA MET A 226 -19.79 5.34 -2.81
C MET A 226 -20.56 6.10 -1.72
N PRO A 227 -21.73 5.61 -1.22
CA PRO A 227 -22.47 6.33 -0.17
C PRO A 227 -21.73 6.52 1.15
N ILE A 228 -20.71 5.69 1.41
CA ILE A 228 -19.85 5.84 2.60
C ILE A 228 -18.69 6.79 2.25
N LEU A 229 -18.02 6.54 1.11
CA LEU A 229 -16.85 7.31 0.72
C LEU A 229 -17.16 8.78 0.44
N GLU A 230 -18.33 9.09 -0.14
CA GLU A 230 -18.72 10.47 -0.49
C GLU A 230 -18.91 11.38 0.74
N LYS A 231 -19.12 10.78 1.92
CA LYS A 231 -19.25 11.49 3.20
C LYS A 231 -17.90 11.82 3.84
N LEU A 232 -16.79 11.25 3.31
CA LEU A 232 -15.44 11.57 3.78
C LEU A 232 -14.98 12.87 3.12
N LEU A 233 -15.33 13.99 3.71
CA LEU A 233 -15.30 15.32 3.11
C LEU A 233 -13.91 15.80 2.65
N GLN A 234 -12.83 15.18 3.14
CA GLN A 234 -11.46 15.57 2.80
C GLN A 234 -10.86 14.71 1.67
N LEU A 235 -11.62 13.72 1.15
CA LEU A 235 -11.07 12.82 0.11
C LEU A 235 -10.73 13.57 -1.17
N ASN A 236 -9.46 13.47 -1.56
CA ASN A 236 -8.92 13.99 -2.80
C ASN A 236 -8.77 12.91 -3.88
N GLU A 237 -8.46 11.67 -3.47
CA GLU A 237 -8.24 10.58 -4.40
C GLU A 237 -8.92 9.30 -3.91
N VAL A 238 -9.65 8.63 -4.82
CA VAL A 238 -10.27 7.33 -4.58
C VAL A 238 -9.80 6.38 -5.69
N SER A 239 -9.31 5.22 -5.30
CA SER A 239 -8.94 4.15 -6.24
C SER A 239 -9.64 2.85 -5.83
N LEU A 240 -10.42 2.29 -6.73
CA LEU A 240 -11.06 0.98 -6.56
C LEU A 240 -10.49 0.07 -7.64
N SER A 241 -9.79 -1.00 -7.24
CA SER A 241 -9.08 -1.83 -8.21
C SER A 241 -9.18 -3.33 -7.92
N HIS A 242 -8.92 -4.15 -8.96
CA HIS A 242 -8.76 -5.60 -8.83
C HIS A 242 -9.87 -6.26 -8.00
N GLN A 243 -11.11 -6.21 -8.51
CA GLN A 243 -12.27 -6.80 -7.81
C GLN A 243 -12.51 -6.21 -6.41
N SER A 244 -12.15 -4.94 -6.19
CA SER A 244 -12.45 -4.29 -4.91
C SER A 244 -13.95 -4.18 -4.68
N PHE A 245 -14.74 -4.07 -5.76
CA PHE A 245 -16.21 -4.04 -5.74
C PHE A 245 -16.75 -5.17 -6.61
N CYS A 246 -17.66 -5.97 -6.06
CA CYS A 246 -18.28 -7.12 -6.72
C CYS A 246 -19.80 -6.94 -6.89
N GLY A 247 -20.31 -5.74 -6.65
CA GLY A 247 -21.70 -5.39 -6.94
C GLY A 247 -21.86 -4.89 -8.38
N LYS A 248 -23.11 -4.65 -8.78
CA LYS A 248 -23.44 -4.28 -10.16
C LYS A 248 -23.61 -2.77 -10.38
N ARG A 249 -23.91 -2.02 -9.32
CA ARG A 249 -24.32 -0.62 -9.45
C ARG A 249 -23.62 0.25 -8.43
N MET A 250 -23.10 1.41 -8.87
CA MET A 250 -22.55 2.44 -8.02
C MET A 250 -23.28 3.76 -8.23
N VAL A 251 -23.47 4.51 -7.15
CA VAL A 251 -24.19 5.81 -7.19
C VAL A 251 -23.37 6.86 -6.43
N CYS A 252 -23.04 7.94 -7.11
CA CYS A 252 -22.45 9.14 -6.50
C CYS A 252 -23.53 10.20 -6.39
N SER A 253 -23.88 10.59 -5.17
CA SER A 253 -25.04 11.43 -4.88
C SER A 253 -24.75 12.93 -5.02
N ASP A 254 -25.81 13.73 -5.16
CA ASP A 254 -25.70 15.20 -5.16
C ASP A 254 -24.95 15.67 -3.89
N GLY A 255 -24.00 16.58 -4.09
CA GLY A 255 -23.13 17.10 -3.02
C GLY A 255 -22.06 16.13 -2.54
N GLY A 256 -22.04 14.91 -3.06
CA GLY A 256 -21.03 13.90 -2.69
C GLY A 256 -19.63 14.25 -3.19
N PHE A 257 -18.62 13.80 -2.47
CA PHE A 257 -17.21 13.97 -2.83
C PHE A 257 -16.80 15.44 -3.08
N PRO A 258 -17.01 16.35 -2.15
CA PRO A 258 -16.80 17.79 -2.40
C PRO A 258 -15.35 18.19 -2.73
N GLN A 259 -14.34 17.38 -2.36
CA GLN A 259 -12.93 17.69 -2.59
C GLN A 259 -12.24 16.71 -3.55
N LEU A 260 -12.96 15.73 -4.09
CA LEU A 260 -12.36 14.67 -4.92
C LEU A 260 -11.77 15.25 -6.21
N GLN A 261 -10.49 14.97 -6.45
CA GLN A 261 -9.75 15.42 -7.63
C GLN A 261 -9.43 14.28 -8.59
N LYS A 262 -9.26 13.06 -8.06
CA LYS A 262 -8.95 11.90 -8.89
C LYS A 262 -9.81 10.70 -8.50
N LEU A 263 -10.35 10.03 -9.52
CA LEU A 263 -11.10 8.79 -9.36
C LEU A 263 -10.52 7.75 -10.32
N ASP A 264 -10.05 6.63 -9.79
CA ASP A 264 -9.48 5.53 -10.56
C ASP A 264 -10.28 4.25 -10.31
N LEU A 265 -10.92 3.71 -11.35
CA LEU A 265 -11.75 2.51 -11.30
C LEU A 265 -11.10 1.49 -12.24
N CYS A 266 -10.75 0.30 -11.72
CA CYS A 266 -9.96 -0.64 -12.50
C CYS A 266 -10.27 -2.10 -12.15
N GLY A 267 -10.70 -2.89 -13.13
CA GLY A 267 -10.90 -4.32 -12.93
C GLY A 267 -12.07 -4.67 -12.02
N LEU A 268 -13.16 -3.91 -12.13
CA LEU A 268 -14.41 -4.15 -11.40
C LEU A 268 -15.30 -5.04 -12.28
N GLU A 269 -15.00 -6.33 -12.27
CA GLU A 269 -15.53 -7.31 -13.26
C GLU A 269 -17.04 -7.45 -13.29
N GLU A 270 -17.73 -7.18 -12.17
CA GLU A 270 -19.19 -7.33 -12.08
C GLU A 270 -19.96 -6.02 -12.22
N TRP A 271 -19.24 -4.88 -12.31
CA TRP A 271 -19.82 -3.55 -12.35
C TRP A 271 -20.49 -3.26 -13.70
N GLU A 272 -21.79 -2.98 -13.69
CA GLU A 272 -22.62 -2.79 -14.89
C GLU A 272 -23.13 -1.36 -15.06
N GLU A 273 -23.43 -0.67 -13.97
CA GLU A 273 -24.12 0.62 -13.98
C GLU A 273 -23.46 1.61 -13.04
N TRP A 274 -23.24 2.82 -13.54
CA TRP A 274 -22.72 3.94 -12.74
C TRP A 274 -23.65 5.12 -12.86
N ILE A 275 -24.12 5.65 -11.75
CA ILE A 275 -24.97 6.84 -11.68
C ILE A 275 -24.17 7.94 -10.99
N VAL A 276 -24.16 9.11 -11.59
CA VAL A 276 -23.56 10.33 -11.04
C VAL A 276 -24.65 11.39 -11.07
N GLU A 277 -25.06 11.83 -9.89
CA GLU A 277 -26.07 12.89 -9.79
C GLU A 277 -25.43 14.25 -10.04
N GLU A 278 -26.25 15.22 -10.50
CA GLU A 278 -25.79 16.60 -10.69
C GLU A 278 -25.37 17.17 -9.34
N GLY A 279 -24.22 17.85 -9.30
CA GLY A 279 -23.65 18.36 -8.05
C GLY A 279 -22.62 17.44 -7.40
N SER A 280 -22.51 16.19 -7.85
CA SER A 280 -21.50 15.26 -7.33
C SER A 280 -20.11 15.61 -7.90
N MET A 281 -19.07 15.40 -7.08
CA MET A 281 -17.65 15.52 -7.48
C MET A 281 -17.30 16.87 -8.15
N PRO A 282 -17.66 18.03 -7.54
CA PRO A 282 -17.48 19.34 -8.21
C PRO A 282 -16.03 19.72 -8.50
N ARG A 283 -15.05 19.03 -7.92
CA ARG A 283 -13.62 19.30 -8.10
C ARG A 283 -12.89 18.18 -8.84
N LEU A 284 -13.61 17.23 -9.43
CA LEU A 284 -12.96 16.10 -10.12
C LEU A 284 -12.22 16.60 -11.36
N HIS A 285 -10.91 16.37 -11.39
CA HIS A 285 -10.03 16.75 -12.51
C HIS A 285 -9.67 15.59 -13.41
N LYS A 286 -9.56 14.38 -12.82
CA LYS A 286 -9.12 13.20 -13.57
C LYS A 286 -9.96 11.98 -13.23
N LEU A 287 -10.46 11.33 -14.27
CA LEU A 287 -11.19 10.06 -14.18
C LEU A 287 -10.45 9.01 -15.01
N THR A 288 -10.19 7.85 -14.41
CA THR A 288 -9.62 6.70 -15.12
C THR A 288 -10.53 5.49 -14.92
N ILE A 289 -10.89 4.82 -16.02
CA ILE A 289 -11.69 3.58 -16.02
C ILE A 289 -10.92 2.55 -16.86
N ARG A 290 -10.59 1.40 -16.25
CA ARG A 290 -9.76 0.39 -16.91
C ARG A 290 -10.23 -1.03 -16.61
N ASN A 291 -10.34 -1.85 -17.67
CA ASN A 291 -10.62 -3.28 -17.52
C ASN A 291 -11.92 -3.57 -16.76
N ASP A 292 -12.98 -2.82 -17.08
CA ASP A 292 -14.31 -2.97 -16.48
C ASP A 292 -15.28 -3.47 -17.57
N PRO A 293 -15.27 -4.78 -17.88
CA PRO A 293 -15.87 -5.32 -19.12
C PRO A 293 -17.38 -5.27 -19.16
N LYS A 294 -18.07 -5.19 -18.02
CA LYS A 294 -19.53 -5.17 -17.96
C LYS A 294 -20.13 -3.78 -17.86
N LEU A 295 -19.31 -2.74 -17.73
CA LEU A 295 -19.81 -1.36 -17.69
C LEU A 295 -20.47 -1.01 -19.00
N LYS A 296 -21.75 -0.64 -18.95
CA LYS A 296 -22.58 -0.44 -20.15
C LYS A 296 -22.37 0.91 -20.81
N GLU A 297 -22.18 1.96 -20.00
CA GLU A 297 -22.03 3.34 -20.49
C GLU A 297 -21.44 4.24 -19.37
N LEU A 298 -20.94 5.39 -19.78
CA LEU A 298 -20.58 6.45 -18.80
C LEU A 298 -21.87 7.13 -18.29
N PRO A 299 -21.86 7.60 -17.05
CA PRO A 299 -23.07 8.24 -16.50
C PRO A 299 -23.33 9.60 -17.12
N ASP A 300 -24.61 9.93 -17.27
CA ASP A 300 -25.06 11.22 -17.82
C ASP A 300 -24.56 12.41 -16.97
N GLY A 301 -24.40 12.19 -15.67
CA GLY A 301 -23.94 13.24 -14.74
C GLY A 301 -22.55 13.78 -15.03
N LEU A 302 -21.72 13.06 -15.80
CA LEU A 302 -20.39 13.57 -16.16
C LEU A 302 -20.47 14.94 -16.87
N LYS A 303 -21.51 15.19 -17.64
CA LYS A 303 -21.71 16.45 -18.36
C LYS A 303 -21.78 17.67 -17.43
N PHE A 304 -22.13 17.47 -16.15
CA PHE A 304 -22.22 18.53 -15.15
C PHE A 304 -20.90 18.79 -14.40
N ILE A 305 -19.91 17.89 -14.53
CA ILE A 305 -18.61 18.02 -13.84
C ILE A 305 -17.69 18.91 -14.67
N THR A 306 -17.89 20.23 -14.60
CA THR A 306 -17.14 21.20 -15.41
C THR A 306 -15.66 21.29 -15.07
N SER A 307 -15.26 20.81 -13.89
CA SER A 307 -13.85 20.75 -13.45
C SER A 307 -13.06 19.64 -14.12
N LEU A 308 -13.73 18.66 -14.78
CA LEU A 308 -13.09 17.46 -15.35
C LEU A 308 -12.21 17.83 -16.56
N LYS A 309 -10.91 17.53 -16.44
CA LYS A 309 -9.90 17.86 -17.47
C LYS A 309 -9.40 16.65 -18.25
N GLU A 310 -9.38 15.51 -17.60
CA GLU A 310 -8.83 14.28 -18.19
C GLU A 310 -9.77 13.09 -17.93
N VAL A 311 -10.08 12.36 -19.00
CA VAL A 311 -10.80 11.07 -18.91
C VAL A 311 -9.99 10.04 -19.69
N HIS A 312 -9.58 8.98 -19.01
CA HIS A 312 -8.88 7.84 -19.60
C HIS A 312 -9.77 6.61 -19.51
N VAL A 313 -10.21 6.10 -20.65
CA VAL A 313 -11.04 4.89 -20.74
C VAL A 313 -10.25 3.82 -21.48
N ILE A 314 -9.93 2.75 -20.78
CA ILE A 314 -9.17 1.62 -21.33
C ILE A 314 -10.04 0.36 -21.20
N LEU A 315 -10.93 0.21 -22.18
CA LEU A 315 -11.89 -0.89 -22.25
C LEU A 315 -11.80 -1.56 -23.62
N ASN A 316 -11.79 -2.88 -23.61
CA ASN A 316 -11.85 -3.67 -24.87
C ASN A 316 -13.27 -3.72 -25.41
N ASN A 317 -13.87 -2.55 -25.60
CA ASN A 317 -15.26 -2.42 -26.08
C ASN A 317 -15.33 -1.35 -27.17
N TRP A 318 -15.34 -1.77 -28.41
CA TRP A 318 -15.39 -0.90 -29.58
C TRP A 318 -16.67 -0.05 -29.63
N ASP A 319 -17.81 -0.63 -29.30
CA ASP A 319 -19.11 0.08 -29.32
C ASP A 319 -19.12 1.21 -28.29
N PHE A 320 -18.55 0.98 -27.11
CA PHE A 320 -18.40 1.98 -26.05
C PHE A 320 -17.58 3.18 -26.57
N LYS A 321 -16.44 2.89 -27.20
CA LYS A 321 -15.57 3.92 -27.79
C LYS A 321 -16.28 4.70 -28.89
N LYS A 322 -17.01 4.01 -29.76
CA LYS A 322 -17.76 4.63 -30.88
C LYS A 322 -18.82 5.61 -30.34
N LYS A 323 -19.58 5.20 -29.32
CA LYS A 323 -20.64 6.04 -28.72
C LYS A 323 -20.09 7.35 -28.12
N LEU A 324 -18.89 7.31 -27.54
CA LEU A 324 -18.26 8.46 -26.90
C LEU A 324 -17.40 9.32 -27.84
N SER A 325 -17.18 8.85 -29.09
CA SER A 325 -16.42 9.60 -30.09
C SER A 325 -17.28 10.71 -30.68
N ARG A 326 -16.61 11.70 -31.29
CA ARG A 326 -17.31 12.85 -31.92
C ARG A 326 -18.37 12.38 -32.92
N GLY A 327 -19.60 12.77 -32.67
CA GLY A 327 -20.75 12.34 -33.46
C GLY A 327 -21.45 11.09 -32.94
N GLY A 328 -20.92 10.45 -31.89
CA GLY A 328 -21.59 9.33 -31.23
C GLY A 328 -22.72 9.79 -30.30
N GLU A 329 -23.64 8.89 -29.99
CA GLU A 329 -24.85 9.20 -29.21
C GLU A 329 -24.52 9.66 -27.76
N ASP A 330 -23.40 9.26 -27.18
CA ASP A 330 -22.97 9.59 -25.82
C ASP A 330 -21.88 10.68 -25.77
N TYR A 331 -21.51 11.25 -26.91
CA TYR A 331 -20.44 12.27 -26.99
C TYR A 331 -20.73 13.46 -26.08
N TYR A 332 -22.01 13.83 -25.90
CA TYR A 332 -22.42 14.95 -25.06
C TYR A 332 -21.99 14.80 -23.60
N LYS A 333 -21.74 13.57 -23.14
CA LYS A 333 -21.29 13.29 -21.75
C LYS A 333 -19.85 13.74 -21.53
N VAL A 334 -19.03 13.80 -22.59
CA VAL A 334 -17.59 14.07 -22.50
C VAL A 334 -17.10 15.25 -23.36
N GLN A 335 -17.97 15.88 -24.16
CA GLN A 335 -17.57 16.93 -25.14
C GLN A 335 -16.91 18.15 -24.51
N HIS A 336 -17.19 18.44 -23.23
CA HIS A 336 -16.63 19.60 -22.51
C HIS A 336 -15.23 19.30 -21.94
N ILE A 337 -14.77 18.05 -21.97
CA ILE A 337 -13.55 17.59 -21.33
C ILE A 337 -12.36 17.80 -22.31
N PRO A 338 -11.33 18.57 -21.91
CA PRO A 338 -10.20 18.86 -22.81
C PRO A 338 -9.44 17.65 -23.32
N LEU A 339 -9.28 16.61 -22.46
CA LEU A 339 -8.51 15.43 -22.84
C LEU A 339 -9.30 14.15 -22.57
N VAL A 340 -9.77 13.51 -23.64
CA VAL A 340 -10.42 12.19 -23.53
C VAL A 340 -9.58 11.18 -24.31
N ARG A 341 -9.11 10.15 -23.65
CA ARG A 341 -8.27 9.10 -24.25
C ARG A 341 -8.99 7.75 -24.18
N PHE A 342 -9.02 7.07 -25.30
CA PHE A 342 -9.52 5.70 -25.44
C PHE A 342 -8.34 4.82 -25.87
N LEU A 343 -7.94 3.86 -25.05
CA LEU A 343 -6.80 2.96 -25.29
C LEU A 343 -7.25 1.51 -25.31
#